data_3c07dbbfd3dd76ddbb50d9607e16a19b
#
_entry.id   3c07dbbfd3dd76ddbb50d9607e16a19b
#
_cell.length_a   1.000
_cell.length_b   1.000
_cell.length_c   1.000
_cell.angle_alpha   90.00
_cell.angle_beta   90.00
_cell.angle_gamma   90.00
#
_symmetry.space_group_name_H-M   'P 1'
#
loop_
_entity.id
_entity.type
_entity.pdbx_description
1 polymer ?
#
loop_
_entity_poly.entity_id
_entity_poly.type
_entity_poly.pdbx_seq_one_letter_code
_entity_poly.pdbx_strand_id
1 'polypeptide(L)'
;YFVSPETTTLVYRYHSERSIALRGYVVRDEQVVDCNETLIELKHAEGERVGQGDTIASVYRSADALNATQQLETLRAQKEQLEYAKSASSDAATALRLDTDIREQIISVRAAYESGAYSSLDTLIPQLKTTVLKREYAYNGSDDLTAKLDELNAQITALSGAASGGTTRITAPVSGTYSAVADGYESVLTPEVLETMTPSQLSSAAPQSVSTTVGKLIQG
;
A
#
# COMPACT_ATOMS: atom_id res chain seq x y z
N TYR A 1 -25.38 -18.94 80.95
CA TYR A 1 -25.54 -18.38 79.57
C TYR A 1 -24.87 -19.35 78.62
N PHE A 2 -25.69 -20.14 77.85
CA PHE A 2 -25.19 -20.93 76.73
C PHE A 2 -25.28 -20.09 75.47
N VAL A 3 -24.15 -19.70 74.92
CA VAL A 3 -24.09 -19.09 73.58
C VAL A 3 -23.92 -20.23 72.61
N SER A 4 -24.92 -20.45 71.72
CA SER A 4 -24.79 -21.39 70.61
C SER A 4 -23.74 -20.84 69.62
N PRO A 5 -22.73 -21.65 69.29
CA PRO A 5 -21.77 -21.18 68.30
C PRO A 5 -22.47 -21.05 66.94
N GLU A 6 -22.41 -19.85 66.36
CA GLU A 6 -22.88 -19.61 65.00
C GLU A 6 -21.97 -20.35 64.01
N THR A 7 -22.55 -21.21 63.24
CA THR A 7 -21.86 -21.92 62.15
C THR A 7 -21.92 -21.08 60.89
N THR A 8 -20.80 -20.59 60.44
CA THR A 8 -20.66 -19.89 59.14
C THR A 8 -20.32 -20.89 58.05
N THR A 9 -21.07 -20.87 56.96
CA THR A 9 -20.81 -21.68 55.77
C THR A 9 -20.33 -20.78 54.65
N LEU A 10 -19.23 -21.16 53.98
CA LEU A 10 -18.75 -20.47 52.79
C LEU A 10 -19.68 -20.74 51.62
N VAL A 11 -20.28 -19.67 51.09
CA VAL A 11 -21.12 -19.76 49.90
C VAL A 11 -20.28 -19.35 48.70
N TYR A 12 -20.14 -20.25 47.73
CA TYR A 12 -19.47 -19.97 46.48
C TYR A 12 -20.51 -19.59 45.41
N ARG A 13 -20.27 -18.47 44.74
CA ARG A 13 -21.06 -18.11 43.55
C ARG A 13 -20.55 -18.91 42.38
N TYR A 14 -21.31 -19.91 41.94
CA TYR A 14 -20.98 -20.69 40.75
C TYR A 14 -21.66 -20.08 39.53
N HIS A 15 -20.87 -19.69 38.54
CA HIS A 15 -21.35 -19.29 37.23
C HIS A 15 -21.26 -20.52 36.32
N SER A 16 -22.43 -21.05 35.95
CA SER A 16 -22.51 -22.12 34.94
C SER A 16 -22.74 -21.47 33.57
N GLU A 17 -21.74 -21.52 32.72
CA GLU A 17 -21.88 -21.11 31.32
C GLU A 17 -22.18 -22.34 30.48
N ARG A 18 -23.24 -22.29 29.70
CA ARG A 18 -23.50 -23.27 28.63
C ARG A 18 -22.87 -22.72 27.37
N SER A 19 -21.75 -23.27 26.93
CA SER A 19 -21.17 -22.99 25.63
C SER A 19 -21.62 -24.03 24.61
N ILE A 20 -22.03 -23.56 23.43
CA ILE A 20 -22.32 -24.39 22.27
C ILE A 20 -21.25 -24.07 21.22
N ALA A 21 -20.50 -25.09 20.82
CA ALA A 21 -19.54 -24.91 19.72
C ALA A 21 -20.31 -24.86 18.39
N LEU A 22 -20.18 -23.75 17.70
CA LEU A 22 -20.80 -23.55 16.38
C LEU A 22 -19.66 -23.39 15.35
N ARG A 23 -19.92 -23.90 14.15
CA ARG A 23 -19.13 -23.60 12.94
C ARG A 23 -20.02 -22.79 12.02
N GLY A 24 -19.46 -21.76 11.44
CA GLY A 24 -20.15 -20.90 10.47
C GLY A 24 -19.19 -20.32 9.47
N TYR A 25 -19.75 -19.72 8.43
CA TYR A 25 -19.00 -18.98 7.41
C TYR A 25 -19.36 -17.50 7.54
N VAL A 26 -18.37 -16.64 7.34
CA VAL A 26 -18.59 -15.21 7.14
C VAL A 26 -18.67 -15.01 5.63
N VAL A 27 -19.88 -14.70 5.16
CA VAL A 27 -20.13 -14.49 3.74
C VAL A 27 -20.25 -13.00 3.47
N ARG A 28 -19.58 -12.55 2.44
CA ARG A 28 -19.57 -11.17 1.96
C ARG A 28 -19.82 -11.17 0.47
N ASP A 29 -20.17 -10.03 -0.08
CA ASP A 29 -20.20 -9.84 -1.51
C ASP A 29 -18.75 -9.65 -1.99
N GLU A 30 -18.23 -10.64 -2.70
CA GLU A 30 -16.83 -10.71 -3.08
C GLU A 30 -16.72 -10.91 -4.59
N GLN A 31 -15.84 -10.12 -5.22
CA GLN A 31 -15.59 -10.23 -6.64
C GLN A 31 -14.13 -10.53 -6.91
N VAL A 32 -13.88 -11.71 -7.51
CA VAL A 32 -12.53 -12.10 -7.95
C VAL A 32 -12.12 -11.23 -9.14
N VAL A 33 -10.86 -10.82 -9.13
CA VAL A 33 -10.23 -10.11 -10.25
C VAL A 33 -9.48 -11.13 -11.10
N ASP A 34 -10.01 -11.44 -12.28
CA ASP A 34 -9.41 -12.42 -13.18
C ASP A 34 -8.07 -11.94 -13.73
N CYS A 35 -7.00 -12.66 -13.37
CA CYS A 35 -5.67 -12.47 -13.94
C CYS A 35 -4.83 -13.71 -13.68
N ASN A 36 -4.22 -14.24 -14.73
CA ASN A 36 -3.34 -15.41 -14.67
C ASN A 36 -1.90 -15.09 -15.08
N GLU A 37 -1.58 -13.81 -15.21
CA GLU A 37 -0.26 -13.37 -15.60
C GLU A 37 0.73 -13.47 -14.43
N THR A 38 1.99 -13.75 -14.75
CA THR A 38 3.05 -13.95 -13.73
C THR A 38 3.89 -12.71 -13.45
N LEU A 39 3.99 -11.82 -14.44
CA LEU A 39 4.71 -10.55 -14.30
C LEU A 39 3.71 -9.45 -13.96
N ILE A 40 3.36 -9.37 -12.68
CA ILE A 40 2.41 -8.38 -12.18
C ILE A 40 3.04 -7.55 -11.07
N GLU A 41 2.56 -6.32 -10.96
CA GLU A 41 2.84 -5.42 -9.85
C GLU A 41 1.52 -5.00 -9.23
N LEU A 42 1.29 -5.38 -7.99
CA LEU A 42 0.11 -4.96 -7.23
C LEU A 42 0.28 -3.52 -6.76
N LYS A 43 -0.77 -2.72 -6.90
CA LYS A 43 -0.75 -1.29 -6.54
C LYS A 43 -1.39 -1.00 -5.19
N HIS A 44 -2.09 -1.98 -4.61
CA HIS A 44 -2.78 -1.86 -3.34
C HIS A 44 -2.31 -2.90 -2.33
N ALA A 45 -2.29 -2.52 -1.07
CA ALA A 45 -2.00 -3.40 0.05
C ALA A 45 -3.25 -4.15 0.52
N GLU A 46 -3.06 -5.28 1.21
CA GLU A 46 -4.14 -6.04 1.84
C GLU A 46 -4.95 -5.15 2.78
N GLY A 47 -6.28 -5.17 2.65
CA GLY A 47 -7.21 -4.37 3.45
C GLY A 47 -7.38 -2.91 2.99
N GLU A 48 -6.72 -2.48 1.92
CA GLU A 48 -6.85 -1.13 1.38
C GLU A 48 -8.19 -0.95 0.65
N ARG A 49 -8.79 0.24 0.76
CA ARG A 49 -10.00 0.59 0.02
C ARG A 49 -9.65 1.02 -1.40
N VAL A 50 -10.37 0.44 -2.35
CA VAL A 50 -10.20 0.66 -3.80
C VAL A 50 -11.50 1.15 -4.39
N GLY A 51 -11.44 2.21 -5.16
CA GLY A 51 -12.58 2.74 -5.92
C GLY A 51 -12.80 1.97 -7.23
N GLN A 52 -14.03 1.94 -7.72
CA GLN A 52 -14.32 1.40 -9.05
C GLN A 52 -13.52 2.17 -10.11
N GLY A 53 -12.82 1.45 -10.98
CA GLY A 53 -11.97 2.02 -12.04
C GLY A 53 -10.52 2.28 -11.62
N ASP A 54 -10.20 2.20 -10.32
CA ASP A 54 -8.81 2.32 -9.84
C ASP A 54 -7.95 1.17 -10.37
N THR A 55 -6.67 1.44 -10.59
CA THR A 55 -5.74 0.40 -11.04
C THR A 55 -5.31 -0.48 -9.89
N ILE A 56 -5.74 -1.75 -9.88
CA ILE A 56 -5.35 -2.74 -8.87
C ILE A 56 -3.97 -3.31 -9.15
N ALA A 57 -3.69 -3.62 -10.40
CA ALA A 57 -2.43 -4.23 -10.80
C ALA A 57 -1.98 -3.76 -12.19
N SER A 58 -0.68 -3.78 -12.41
CA SER A 58 -0.04 -3.62 -13.71
C SER A 58 0.54 -4.96 -14.15
N VAL A 59 0.18 -5.39 -15.35
CA VAL A 59 0.69 -6.61 -16.00
C VAL A 59 1.75 -6.21 -17.01
N TYR A 60 2.90 -6.85 -16.96
CA TYR A 60 4.02 -6.61 -17.85
C TYR A 60 4.21 -7.76 -18.82
N ARG A 61 4.32 -7.46 -20.11
CA ARG A 61 4.54 -8.48 -21.16
C ARG A 61 5.93 -9.09 -21.14
N SER A 62 6.90 -8.38 -20.57
CA SER A 62 8.28 -8.82 -20.45
C SER A 62 8.99 -8.19 -19.25
N ALA A 63 10.09 -8.80 -18.84
CA ALA A 63 10.97 -8.23 -17.81
C ALA A 63 11.54 -6.86 -18.22
N ASP A 64 11.78 -6.65 -19.52
CA ASP A 64 12.26 -5.36 -20.04
C ASP A 64 11.21 -4.26 -19.87
N ALA A 65 9.91 -4.57 -20.08
CA ALA A 65 8.82 -3.62 -19.85
C ALA A 65 8.69 -3.26 -18.36
N LEU A 66 8.86 -4.23 -17.46
CA LEU A 66 8.90 -4.01 -16.02
C LEU A 66 10.08 -3.10 -15.64
N ASN A 67 11.28 -3.42 -16.11
CA ASN A 67 12.47 -2.62 -15.85
C ASN A 67 12.35 -1.19 -16.40
N ALA A 68 11.82 -1.04 -17.61
CA ALA A 68 11.58 0.28 -18.20
C ALA A 68 10.58 1.11 -17.38
N THR A 69 9.53 0.47 -16.85
CA THR A 69 8.55 1.15 -15.99
C THR A 69 9.19 1.58 -14.67
N GLN A 70 9.97 0.74 -14.00
CA GLN A 70 10.66 1.07 -12.77
C GLN A 70 11.68 2.20 -12.94
N GLN A 71 12.43 2.18 -14.06
CA GLN A 71 13.34 3.27 -14.41
C GLN A 71 12.58 4.56 -14.68
N LEU A 72 11.44 4.49 -15.38
CA LEU A 72 10.59 5.64 -15.65
C LEU A 72 10.04 6.28 -14.37
N GLU A 73 9.60 5.47 -13.40
CA GLU A 73 9.15 5.96 -12.08
C GLU A 73 10.30 6.66 -11.32
N THR A 74 11.50 6.06 -11.35
CA THR A 74 12.69 6.65 -10.74
C THR A 74 13.05 8.00 -11.36
N LEU A 75 13.05 8.09 -12.70
CA LEU A 75 13.33 9.34 -13.42
C LEU A 75 12.26 10.41 -13.16
N ARG A 76 11.00 10.04 -13.08
CA ARG A 76 9.91 10.96 -12.74
C ARG A 76 10.04 11.50 -11.32
N ALA A 77 10.37 10.65 -10.34
CA ALA A 77 10.63 11.10 -8.97
C ALA A 77 11.83 12.05 -8.89
N GLN A 78 12.92 11.77 -9.64
CA GLN A 78 14.07 12.68 -9.73
C GLN A 78 13.69 14.02 -10.37
N LYS A 79 12.89 13.98 -11.45
CA LYS A 79 12.40 15.21 -12.10
C LYS A 79 11.56 16.05 -11.13
N GLU A 80 10.62 15.44 -10.41
CA GLU A 80 9.77 16.13 -9.43
C GLU A 80 10.61 16.80 -8.33
N GLN A 81 11.65 16.10 -7.83
CA GLN A 81 12.57 16.66 -6.85
C GLN A 81 13.33 17.88 -7.40
N LEU A 82 13.78 17.83 -8.65
CA LEU A 82 14.47 18.96 -9.29
C LEU A 82 13.53 20.13 -9.57
N GLU A 83 12.31 19.86 -10.03
CA GLU A 83 11.29 20.89 -10.24
C GLU A 83 10.93 21.59 -8.94
N TYR A 84 10.77 20.83 -7.85
CA TYR A 84 10.54 21.39 -6.52
C TYR A 84 11.75 22.21 -6.03
N ALA A 85 12.98 21.74 -6.27
CA ALA A 85 14.19 22.50 -5.94
C ALA A 85 14.27 23.83 -6.74
N LYS A 86 13.90 23.79 -8.02
CA LYS A 86 13.86 24.99 -8.90
C LYS A 86 12.84 26.05 -8.43
N SER A 87 11.81 25.65 -7.66
CA SER A 87 10.84 26.61 -7.09
C SER A 87 11.41 27.52 -5.99
N ALA A 88 12.61 27.22 -5.47
CA ALA A 88 13.28 28.05 -4.48
C ALA A 88 13.86 29.34 -5.12
N SER A 89 13.82 30.43 -4.37
CA SER A 89 14.46 31.70 -4.83
C SER A 89 15.99 31.59 -4.79
N SER A 90 16.65 32.11 -5.83
CA SER A 90 18.11 32.09 -5.95
C SER A 90 18.73 33.36 -5.33
N ASP A 91 18.75 33.46 -4.01
CA ASP A 91 19.40 34.53 -3.28
C ASP A 91 20.31 34.01 -2.15
N ALA A 92 21.30 34.84 -1.77
CA ALA A 92 22.28 34.44 -0.75
C ALA A 92 21.67 34.21 0.63
N ALA A 93 20.62 34.93 0.98
CA ALA A 93 19.94 34.75 2.28
C ALA A 93 19.20 33.41 2.32
N THR A 94 18.56 33.03 1.24
CA THR A 94 17.94 31.73 1.07
C THR A 94 18.98 30.60 1.13
N ALA A 95 20.14 30.74 0.49
CA ALA A 95 21.23 29.74 0.55
C ALA A 95 21.74 29.55 1.97
N LEU A 96 21.95 30.59 2.77
CA LEU A 96 22.38 30.50 4.17
C LEU A 96 21.33 29.81 5.05
N ARG A 97 20.05 30.07 4.82
CA ARG A 97 18.96 29.40 5.56
C ARG A 97 18.92 27.91 5.22
N LEU A 98 19.05 27.56 3.94
CA LEU A 98 19.10 26.17 3.50
C LEU A 98 20.32 25.42 4.06
N ASP A 99 21.46 26.08 4.25
CA ASP A 99 22.61 25.46 4.94
C ASP A 99 22.30 25.09 6.39
N THR A 100 21.50 25.90 7.09
CA THR A 100 21.04 25.57 8.44
C THR A 100 20.07 24.41 8.43
N ASP A 101 19.08 24.44 7.55
CA ASP A 101 18.08 23.37 7.38
C ASP A 101 18.76 22.04 7.05
N ILE A 102 19.77 22.04 6.18
CA ILE A 102 20.56 20.83 5.84
C ILE A 102 21.24 20.25 7.09
N ARG A 103 21.86 21.09 7.92
CA ARG A 103 22.51 20.61 9.15
C ARG A 103 21.50 19.97 10.11
N GLU A 104 20.35 20.59 10.32
CA GLU A 104 19.28 20.07 11.16
C GLU A 104 18.73 18.74 10.64
N GLN A 105 18.54 18.64 9.32
CA GLN A 105 18.09 17.39 8.68
C GLN A 105 19.12 16.28 8.77
N ILE A 106 20.41 16.58 8.64
CA ILE A 106 21.49 15.60 8.87
C ILE A 106 21.44 15.06 10.31
N ILE A 107 21.25 15.95 11.29
CA ILE A 107 21.11 15.54 12.70
C ILE A 107 19.89 14.63 12.87
N SER A 108 18.76 14.97 12.24
CA SER A 108 17.53 14.17 12.28
C SER A 108 17.71 12.78 11.66
N VAL A 109 18.35 12.69 10.49
CA VAL A 109 18.67 11.41 9.83
C VAL A 109 19.58 10.57 10.73
N ARG A 110 20.60 11.17 11.32
CA ARG A 110 21.51 10.49 12.24
C ARG A 110 20.78 9.98 13.49
N ALA A 111 19.95 10.80 14.10
CA ALA A 111 19.17 10.42 15.28
C ALA A 111 18.20 9.26 14.98
N ALA A 112 17.54 9.28 13.81
CA ALA A 112 16.66 8.21 13.36
C ALA A 112 17.44 6.89 13.16
N TYR A 113 18.65 6.96 12.58
CA TYR A 113 19.50 5.80 12.41
C TYR A 113 19.98 5.23 13.76
N GLU A 114 20.47 6.09 14.66
CA GLU A 114 20.99 5.69 15.99
C GLU A 114 19.87 5.14 16.90
N SER A 115 18.64 5.61 16.75
CA SER A 115 17.48 5.12 17.51
C SER A 115 16.81 3.88 16.90
N GLY A 116 17.23 3.42 15.72
CA GLY A 116 16.62 2.29 15.01
C GLY A 116 15.28 2.62 14.35
N ALA A 117 14.90 3.88 14.22
CA ALA A 117 13.67 4.32 13.58
C ALA A 117 13.82 4.34 12.04
N TYR A 118 14.12 3.19 11.44
CA TYR A 118 14.46 3.08 10.01
C TYR A 118 13.30 3.48 9.08
N SER A 119 12.06 3.28 9.48
CA SER A 119 10.89 3.69 8.70
C SER A 119 10.82 5.22 8.48
N SER A 120 11.37 6.02 9.38
CA SER A 120 11.42 7.47 9.20
C SER A 120 12.51 7.91 8.22
N LEU A 121 13.51 7.08 7.93
CA LEU A 121 14.56 7.38 6.96
C LEU A 121 14.02 7.49 5.53
N ASP A 122 12.95 6.76 5.21
CA ASP A 122 12.29 6.79 3.90
C ASP A 122 11.71 8.19 3.58
N THR A 123 11.40 8.99 4.60
CA THR A 123 10.95 10.38 4.45
C THR A 123 12.06 11.38 4.64
N LEU A 124 12.95 11.17 5.61
CA LEU A 124 14.02 12.12 5.96
C LEU A 124 15.09 12.22 4.88
N ILE A 125 15.47 11.11 4.24
CA ILE A 125 16.51 11.11 3.20
C ILE A 125 16.06 11.86 1.94
N PRO A 126 14.85 11.65 1.38
CA PRO A 126 14.34 12.46 0.28
C PRO A 126 14.22 13.96 0.62
N GLN A 127 13.77 14.30 1.83
CA GLN A 127 13.71 15.68 2.28
C GLN A 127 15.09 16.34 2.30
N LEU A 128 16.10 15.67 2.88
CA LEU A 128 17.48 16.16 2.88
C LEU A 128 18.01 16.35 1.46
N LYS A 129 17.82 15.36 0.56
CA LYS A 129 18.24 15.48 -0.84
C LYS A 129 17.61 16.70 -1.51
N THR A 130 16.31 16.92 -1.29
CA THR A 130 15.59 18.07 -1.85
C THR A 130 16.13 19.40 -1.32
N THR A 131 16.43 19.48 -0.03
CA THR A 131 17.00 20.71 0.57
C THR A 131 18.41 20.99 0.04
N VAL A 132 19.23 19.95 -0.16
CA VAL A 132 20.57 20.08 -0.77
C VAL A 132 20.45 20.60 -2.22
N LEU A 133 19.52 20.04 -3.01
CA LEU A 133 19.27 20.52 -4.39
C LEU A 133 18.80 21.97 -4.42
N LYS A 134 17.91 22.38 -3.51
CA LYS A 134 17.48 23.78 -3.39
C LYS A 134 18.63 24.71 -3.06
N ARG A 135 19.50 24.30 -2.16
CA ARG A 135 20.70 25.07 -1.78
C ARG A 135 21.67 25.21 -2.95
N GLU A 136 21.90 24.12 -3.69
CA GLU A 136 22.75 24.14 -4.88
C GLU A 136 22.19 25.07 -5.95
N TYR A 137 20.86 25.02 -6.15
CA TYR A 137 20.17 25.96 -7.05
C TYR A 137 20.32 27.43 -6.60
N ALA A 138 20.08 27.70 -5.31
CA ALA A 138 20.19 29.06 -4.78
C ALA A 138 21.62 29.64 -4.90
N TYR A 139 22.64 28.78 -4.94
CA TYR A 139 24.04 29.16 -5.06
C TYR A 139 24.52 29.25 -6.52
N ASN A 140 24.22 28.27 -7.37
CA ASN A 140 24.76 28.13 -8.72
C ASN A 140 23.88 28.75 -9.83
N GLY A 141 22.63 29.15 -9.52
CA GLY A 141 21.69 29.69 -10.50
C GLY A 141 20.91 28.62 -11.29
N SER A 142 20.06 29.08 -12.23
CA SER A 142 19.04 28.21 -12.88
C SER A 142 19.56 27.35 -14.04
N ASP A 143 20.73 27.64 -14.58
CA ASP A 143 21.11 27.10 -15.90
C ASP A 143 21.47 25.61 -15.83
N ASP A 144 22.20 25.18 -14.80
CA ASP A 144 22.59 23.78 -14.62
C ASP A 144 21.40 22.85 -14.30
N LEU A 145 20.48 23.33 -13.43
CA LEU A 145 19.25 22.59 -13.13
C LEU A 145 18.29 22.49 -14.32
N THR A 146 18.25 23.55 -15.15
CA THR A 146 17.43 23.52 -16.36
C THR A 146 17.97 22.52 -17.36
N ALA A 147 19.29 22.50 -17.59
CA ALA A 147 19.91 21.50 -18.46
C ALA A 147 19.68 20.06 -17.97
N LYS A 148 19.75 19.85 -16.65
CA LYS A 148 19.49 18.52 -16.05
C LYS A 148 18.03 18.09 -16.14
N LEU A 149 17.08 19.02 -16.02
CA LEU A 149 15.66 18.78 -16.25
C LEU A 149 15.38 18.42 -17.72
N ASP A 150 16.03 19.10 -18.66
CA ASP A 150 15.89 18.80 -20.08
C ASP A 150 16.45 17.42 -20.42
N GLU A 151 17.59 17.03 -19.84
CA GLU A 151 18.14 15.67 -19.95
C GLU A 151 17.18 14.62 -19.42
N LEU A 152 16.63 14.83 -18.20
CA LEU A 152 15.64 13.90 -17.61
C LEU A 152 14.38 13.79 -18.45
N ASN A 153 13.88 14.91 -19.00
CA ASN A 153 12.73 14.89 -19.89
C ASN A 153 12.98 14.07 -21.16
N ALA A 154 14.18 14.17 -21.74
CA ALA A 154 14.57 13.38 -22.89
C ALA A 154 14.63 11.88 -22.56
N GLN A 155 15.21 11.50 -21.41
CA GLN A 155 15.26 10.12 -20.95
C GLN A 155 13.86 9.56 -20.64
N ILE A 156 13.00 10.33 -19.98
CA ILE A 156 11.59 9.97 -19.72
C ILE A 156 10.85 9.71 -21.02
N THR A 157 11.04 10.60 -22.01
CA THR A 157 10.39 10.46 -23.32
C THR A 157 10.84 9.20 -24.06
N ALA A 158 12.14 8.90 -24.04
CA ALA A 158 12.71 7.73 -24.69
C ALA A 158 12.19 6.41 -24.07
N LEU A 159 12.04 6.35 -22.72
CA LEU A 159 11.58 5.16 -22.03
C LEU A 159 10.06 5.00 -22.03
N SER A 160 9.29 6.09 -22.14
CA SER A 160 7.83 6.05 -22.03
C SER A 160 7.17 5.19 -23.09
N GLY A 161 7.72 5.14 -24.30
CA GLY A 161 7.24 4.28 -25.39
C GLY A 161 7.39 2.79 -25.11
N ALA A 162 8.55 2.41 -24.57
CA ALA A 162 8.84 1.02 -24.21
C ALA A 162 7.98 0.56 -23.00
N ALA A 163 7.83 1.40 -22.01
CA ALA A 163 7.03 1.13 -20.81
C ALA A 163 5.54 0.98 -21.15
N SER A 164 4.95 1.92 -21.92
CA SER A 164 3.51 1.91 -22.22
C SER A 164 3.11 0.79 -23.19
N GLY A 165 3.96 0.42 -24.15
CA GLY A 165 3.68 -0.65 -25.10
C GLY A 165 3.72 -2.06 -24.49
N GLY A 166 4.39 -2.23 -23.35
CA GLY A 166 4.56 -3.50 -22.66
C GLY A 166 3.72 -3.68 -21.40
N THR A 167 2.87 -2.71 -21.02
CA THR A 167 2.11 -2.73 -19.78
C THR A 167 0.61 -2.69 -20.02
N THR A 168 -0.13 -3.58 -19.36
CA THR A 168 -1.60 -3.59 -19.33
C THR A 168 -2.06 -3.34 -17.90
N ARG A 169 -3.05 -2.46 -17.70
CA ARG A 169 -3.61 -2.16 -16.39
C ARG A 169 -4.84 -3.01 -16.14
N ILE A 170 -4.91 -3.57 -14.92
CA ILE A 170 -6.10 -4.24 -14.40
C ILE A 170 -6.78 -3.25 -13.47
N THR A 171 -8.02 -2.90 -13.77
CA THR A 171 -8.81 -1.95 -12.98
C THR A 171 -9.87 -2.66 -12.15
N ALA A 172 -10.25 -2.03 -11.04
CA ALA A 172 -11.29 -2.50 -10.15
C ALA A 172 -12.66 -2.50 -10.86
N PRO A 173 -13.32 -3.65 -11.00
CA PRO A 173 -14.66 -3.72 -11.57
C PRO A 173 -15.72 -3.08 -10.67
N VAL A 174 -15.50 -3.11 -9.36
CA VAL A 174 -16.36 -2.54 -8.31
C VAL A 174 -15.51 -1.87 -7.25
N SER A 175 -16.11 -0.99 -6.45
CA SER A 175 -15.46 -0.45 -5.25
C SER A 175 -15.54 -1.45 -4.11
N GLY A 176 -14.47 -1.56 -3.34
CA GLY A 176 -14.42 -2.51 -2.23
C GLY A 176 -13.12 -2.43 -1.44
N THR A 177 -12.92 -3.38 -0.55
CA THR A 177 -11.66 -3.60 0.16
C THR A 177 -10.87 -4.68 -0.59
N TYR A 178 -9.62 -4.38 -0.91
CA TYR A 178 -8.75 -5.31 -1.62
C TYR A 178 -8.27 -6.44 -0.71
N SER A 179 -8.29 -7.68 -1.24
CA SER A 179 -7.65 -8.84 -0.62
C SER A 179 -6.87 -9.64 -1.67
N ALA A 180 -5.61 -9.93 -1.37
CA ALA A 180 -4.74 -10.70 -2.27
C ALA A 180 -5.08 -12.19 -2.31
N VAL A 181 -5.95 -12.67 -1.40
CA VAL A 181 -6.29 -14.09 -1.26
C VAL A 181 -7.72 -14.35 -1.72
N ALA A 182 -7.85 -15.20 -2.73
CA ALA A 182 -9.12 -15.81 -3.11
C ALA A 182 -9.15 -17.25 -2.59
N ASP A 183 -10.22 -17.62 -1.87
CA ASP A 183 -10.35 -18.92 -1.20
C ASP A 183 -11.23 -19.92 -1.97
N GLY A 184 -11.84 -19.49 -3.06
CA GLY A 184 -12.69 -20.29 -3.94
C GLY A 184 -14.14 -20.39 -3.49
N TYR A 185 -14.53 -19.69 -2.44
CA TYR A 185 -15.93 -19.61 -2.00
C TYR A 185 -16.67 -18.40 -2.55
N GLU A 186 -15.99 -17.47 -3.19
CA GLU A 186 -16.55 -16.19 -3.67
C GLU A 186 -17.74 -16.34 -4.61
N SER A 187 -17.75 -17.41 -5.42
CA SER A 187 -18.87 -17.73 -6.32
C SER A 187 -19.82 -18.78 -5.76
N VAL A 188 -19.46 -19.46 -4.67
CA VAL A 188 -20.23 -20.56 -4.07
C VAL A 188 -21.10 -20.05 -2.93
N LEU A 189 -20.55 -19.17 -2.11
CA LEU A 189 -21.21 -18.62 -0.92
C LEU A 189 -21.38 -17.12 -1.11
N THR A 190 -22.41 -16.73 -1.88
CA THR A 190 -22.81 -15.33 -1.99
C THR A 190 -23.97 -15.02 -1.05
N PRO A 191 -24.21 -13.76 -0.67
CA PRO A 191 -25.35 -13.38 0.17
C PRO A 191 -26.69 -13.90 -0.38
N GLU A 192 -26.89 -13.83 -1.70
CA GLU A 192 -28.14 -14.28 -2.35
C GLU A 192 -28.32 -15.80 -2.27
N VAL A 193 -27.22 -16.56 -2.43
CA VAL A 193 -27.27 -18.02 -2.36
C VAL A 193 -27.61 -18.48 -0.93
N LEU A 194 -27.09 -17.77 0.08
CA LEU A 194 -27.38 -18.08 1.48
C LEU A 194 -28.84 -17.95 1.86
N GLU A 195 -29.61 -17.05 1.24
CA GLU A 195 -31.06 -16.89 1.53
C GLU A 195 -31.86 -18.16 1.21
N THR A 196 -31.37 -18.99 0.29
CA THR A 196 -32.04 -20.20 -0.16
C THR A 196 -31.35 -21.50 0.26
N MET A 197 -30.15 -21.40 0.82
CA MET A 197 -29.32 -22.55 1.16
C MET A 197 -29.75 -23.23 2.46
N THR A 198 -29.87 -24.56 2.44
CA THR A 198 -30.14 -25.33 3.65
C THR A 198 -28.86 -25.57 4.46
N PRO A 199 -28.95 -25.84 5.78
CA PRO A 199 -27.77 -26.16 6.61
C PRO A 199 -26.97 -27.36 6.09
N SER A 200 -27.61 -28.35 5.48
CA SER A 200 -26.92 -29.50 4.87
C SER A 200 -26.12 -29.12 3.65
N GLN A 201 -26.66 -28.24 2.79
CA GLN A 201 -25.94 -27.72 1.62
C GLN A 201 -24.75 -26.86 2.05
N LEU A 202 -24.93 -26.03 3.06
CA LEU A 202 -23.85 -25.21 3.60
C LEU A 202 -22.71 -26.08 4.16
N SER A 203 -23.03 -27.16 4.87
CA SER A 203 -22.01 -28.07 5.42
C SER A 203 -21.28 -28.88 4.35
N SER A 204 -21.86 -29.05 3.16
CA SER A 204 -21.29 -29.75 2.01
C SER A 204 -20.69 -28.81 0.96
N ALA A 205 -20.76 -27.50 1.19
CA ALA A 205 -20.15 -26.52 0.29
C ALA A 205 -18.64 -26.73 0.19
N ALA A 206 -18.13 -26.80 -1.05
CA ALA A 206 -16.72 -26.97 -1.34
C ALA A 206 -16.21 -25.79 -2.17
N PRO A 207 -14.97 -25.35 -1.96
CA PRO A 207 -14.40 -24.25 -2.73
C PRO A 207 -14.22 -24.68 -4.20
N GLN A 208 -14.44 -23.75 -5.09
CA GLN A 208 -14.09 -23.91 -6.50
C GLN A 208 -12.64 -23.52 -6.74
N SER A 209 -12.04 -24.09 -7.77
CA SER A 209 -10.70 -23.70 -8.19
C SER A 209 -10.74 -22.26 -8.75
N VAL A 210 -10.13 -21.34 -8.03
CA VAL A 210 -9.95 -19.95 -8.49
C VAL A 210 -8.50 -19.79 -8.90
N SER A 211 -8.28 -19.32 -10.12
CA SER A 211 -6.96 -19.00 -10.63
C SER A 211 -6.86 -17.49 -10.80
N THR A 212 -6.29 -16.82 -9.81
CA THR A 212 -5.99 -15.39 -9.90
C THR A 212 -4.63 -15.10 -9.26
N THR A 213 -3.86 -14.23 -9.89
CA THR A 213 -2.60 -13.71 -9.35
C THR A 213 -2.77 -12.33 -8.70
N VAL A 214 -3.96 -11.75 -8.82
CA VAL A 214 -4.29 -10.41 -8.28
C VAL A 214 -5.05 -10.51 -6.97
N GLY A 215 -6.09 -11.35 -6.87
CA GLY A 215 -6.92 -11.47 -5.69
C GLY A 215 -8.38 -11.10 -5.92
N LYS A 216 -9.03 -10.52 -4.89
CA LYS A 216 -10.46 -10.19 -4.90
C LYS A 216 -10.75 -8.82 -4.29
N LEU A 217 -11.95 -8.31 -4.55
CA LEU A 217 -12.54 -7.13 -3.93
C LEU A 217 -13.71 -7.56 -3.05
N ILE A 218 -13.74 -7.07 -1.83
CA ILE A 218 -14.78 -7.31 -0.83
C ILE A 218 -15.63 -6.06 -0.75
N GLN A 219 -16.89 -6.16 -1.15
CA GLN A 219 -17.85 -5.06 -1.08
C GLN A 219 -18.42 -4.93 0.34
N GLY A 220 -18.61 -3.69 0.82
CA GLY A 220 -19.15 -3.45 2.14
C GLY A 220 -19.06 -2.00 2.60
#